data_80ef88ebc7b62ca513bdbc6d75346bd9
#
_entry.id   80ef88ebc7b62ca513bdbc6d75346bd9
#
_cell.length_a   1.000
_cell.length_b   1.000
_cell.length_c   1.000
_cell.angle_alpha   90.00
_cell.angle_beta   90.00
_cell.angle_gamma   90.00
#
_symmetry.space_group_name_H-M   'P 1'
#
loop_
_entity.id
_entity.type
_entity.pdbx_description
1 polymer ?
#
loop_
_entity_poly.entity_id
_entity_poly.type
_entity_poly.pdbx_seq_one_letter_code
_entity_poly.pdbx_strand_id
1 'polypeptide(L)'
;MTKLDMLYNLANKHNIQIHFFDLTATGCLGLNIEKENMPSMIFLDKSLKKDKNKHIEVLAEELGHYFTTVGTSVGNIKTYSDKLELNKVENKADKWATNFLVTDEEIINLVNRNITDINEMADILSVPYEIILKKLKNLSITKQYLDLKNGKYLILSNFPNLMIYQDVL
;
A
#
# COMPACT_ATOMS: atom_id res chain seq x y z
N MET A 1 -14.78 4.14 11.49
CA MET A 1 -14.53 3.21 10.36
C MET A 1 -13.05 2.92 10.33
N THR A 2 -12.66 1.65 10.44
CA THR A 2 -11.26 1.24 10.42
C THR A 2 -10.71 1.21 8.99
N LYS A 3 -9.38 1.18 8.82
CA LYS A 3 -8.76 1.02 7.49
C LYS A 3 -9.18 -0.30 6.82
N LEU A 4 -9.36 -1.36 7.61
CA LEU A 4 -9.88 -2.63 7.11
C LEU A 4 -11.32 -2.51 6.59
N ASP A 5 -12.20 -1.81 7.33
CA ASP A 5 -13.56 -1.55 6.87
C ASP A 5 -13.57 -0.74 5.55
N MET A 6 -12.65 0.22 5.39
CA MET A 6 -12.52 0.99 4.14
C MET A 6 -12.19 0.08 2.95
N LEU A 7 -11.29 -0.87 3.12
CA LEU A 7 -10.91 -1.83 2.07
C LEU A 7 -12.09 -2.74 1.70
N TYR A 8 -12.80 -3.29 2.69
CA TYR A 8 -13.99 -4.12 2.44
C TYR A 8 -15.11 -3.34 1.77
N ASN A 9 -15.36 -2.09 2.20
CA ASN A 9 -16.36 -1.23 1.57
C ASN A 9 -16.00 -0.93 0.11
N LEU A 10 -14.71 -0.71 -0.18
CA LEU A 10 -14.24 -0.51 -1.54
C LEU A 10 -14.45 -1.77 -2.39
N ALA A 11 -14.08 -2.94 -1.88
CA ALA A 11 -14.32 -4.21 -2.56
C ALA A 11 -15.80 -4.42 -2.89
N ASN A 12 -16.67 -4.21 -1.89
CA ASN A 12 -18.13 -4.30 -2.07
C ASN A 12 -18.66 -3.33 -3.13
N LYS A 13 -18.18 -2.07 -3.13
CA LYS A 13 -18.57 -1.06 -4.13
C LYS A 13 -18.25 -1.48 -5.56
N HIS A 14 -17.18 -2.26 -5.74
CA HIS A 14 -16.73 -2.75 -7.04
C HIS A 14 -17.15 -4.21 -7.34
N ASN A 15 -18.07 -4.78 -6.53
CA ASN A 15 -18.52 -6.17 -6.66
C ASN A 15 -17.39 -7.20 -6.64
N ILE A 16 -16.31 -6.92 -5.90
CA ILE A 16 -15.19 -7.85 -5.70
C ILE A 16 -15.55 -8.79 -4.55
N GLN A 17 -15.54 -10.09 -4.82
CA GLN A 17 -15.81 -11.11 -3.82
C GLN A 17 -14.52 -11.46 -3.06
N ILE A 18 -14.56 -11.43 -1.73
CA ILE A 18 -13.42 -11.78 -0.88
C ILE A 18 -13.71 -13.11 -0.20
N HIS A 19 -12.82 -14.08 -0.41
CA HIS A 19 -12.93 -15.42 0.14
C HIS A 19 -11.69 -15.78 0.96
N PHE A 20 -11.90 -16.48 2.08
CA PHE A 20 -10.80 -17.04 2.88
C PHE A 20 -10.59 -18.49 2.53
N PHE A 21 -9.37 -18.81 2.11
CA PHE A 21 -8.98 -20.15 1.73
C PHE A 21 -7.65 -20.55 2.40
N ASP A 22 -7.31 -21.83 2.36
CA ASP A 22 -5.98 -22.28 2.74
C ASP A 22 -5.06 -22.12 1.53
N LEU A 23 -4.19 -21.12 1.56
CA LEU A 23 -3.25 -20.82 0.49
C LEU A 23 -1.83 -21.34 0.77
N THR A 24 -1.64 -22.11 1.84
CA THR A 24 -0.32 -22.61 2.26
C THR A 24 0.47 -23.30 1.13
N ALA A 25 -0.23 -24.06 0.28
CA ALA A 25 0.39 -24.75 -0.85
C ALA A 25 0.89 -23.80 -1.96
N THR A 26 0.37 -22.58 -2.04
CA THR A 26 0.77 -21.59 -3.06
C THR A 26 1.97 -20.75 -2.63
N GLY A 27 2.26 -20.68 -1.33
CA GLY A 27 3.25 -19.78 -0.75
C GLY A 27 2.84 -18.31 -0.74
N CYS A 28 1.58 -17.98 -1.10
CA CYS A 28 1.03 -16.63 -1.11
C CYS A 28 0.02 -16.45 0.03
N LEU A 29 -0.15 -15.21 0.49
CA LEU A 29 -1.17 -14.85 1.48
C LEU A 29 -2.43 -14.25 0.84
N GLY A 30 -2.31 -13.74 -0.38
CA GLY A 30 -3.39 -13.22 -1.19
C GLY A 30 -3.28 -13.71 -2.63
N LEU A 31 -4.40 -13.71 -3.34
CA LEU A 31 -4.48 -14.06 -4.76
C LEU A 31 -5.68 -13.36 -5.38
N ASN A 32 -5.43 -12.52 -6.38
CA ASN A 32 -6.49 -11.91 -7.19
C ASN A 32 -6.76 -12.77 -8.42
N ILE A 33 -8.03 -13.08 -8.67
CA ILE A 33 -8.46 -13.84 -9.84
C ILE A 33 -9.51 -13.02 -10.60
N GLU A 34 -9.14 -12.65 -11.82
CA GLU A 34 -10.02 -12.07 -12.80
C GLU A 34 -10.25 -13.07 -13.92
N LYS A 35 -11.50 -13.36 -14.21
CA LYS A 35 -11.88 -14.26 -15.30
C LYS A 35 -13.04 -13.64 -16.06
N GLU A 36 -12.96 -13.70 -17.39
CA GLU A 36 -14.01 -13.23 -18.27
C GLU A 36 -15.38 -13.82 -17.90
N ASN A 37 -16.41 -12.98 -17.82
CA ASN A 37 -17.78 -13.35 -17.44
C ASN A 37 -17.95 -13.88 -15.99
N MET A 38 -16.99 -13.66 -15.11
CA MET A 38 -17.09 -13.93 -13.67
C MET A 38 -16.85 -12.68 -12.85
N PRO A 39 -17.46 -12.53 -11.67
CA PRO A 39 -17.08 -11.44 -10.77
C PRO A 39 -15.61 -11.59 -10.36
N SER A 40 -14.92 -10.47 -10.18
CA SER A 40 -13.55 -10.48 -9.65
C SER A 40 -13.53 -11.05 -8.23
N MET A 41 -12.55 -11.90 -7.95
CA MET A 41 -12.42 -12.58 -6.66
C MET A 41 -11.02 -12.37 -6.09
N ILE A 42 -10.98 -12.04 -4.80
CA ILE A 42 -9.75 -12.03 -4.01
C ILE A 42 -9.82 -13.19 -3.02
N PHE A 43 -8.83 -14.05 -3.06
CA PHE A 43 -8.64 -15.12 -2.08
C PHE A 43 -7.59 -14.67 -1.07
N LEU A 44 -7.92 -14.77 0.20
CA LEU A 44 -7.04 -14.44 1.32
C LEU A 44 -6.76 -15.71 2.13
N ASP A 45 -5.51 -15.85 2.59
CA ASP A 45 -5.19 -16.98 3.46
C ASP A 45 -5.93 -16.87 4.80
N LYS A 46 -6.38 -18.01 5.32
CA LYS A 46 -7.14 -18.10 6.59
C LYS A 46 -6.36 -17.58 7.80
N SER A 47 -5.02 -17.63 7.77
CA SER A 47 -4.17 -17.11 8.84
C SER A 47 -4.35 -15.61 9.07
N LEU A 48 -4.70 -14.85 8.02
CA LEU A 48 -4.91 -13.40 8.09
C LEU A 48 -6.06 -13.00 9.02
N LYS A 49 -7.00 -13.91 9.32
CA LYS A 49 -8.07 -13.65 10.31
C LYS A 49 -7.53 -13.40 11.73
N LYS A 50 -6.30 -13.86 12.02
CA LYS A 50 -5.65 -13.74 13.32
C LYS A 50 -4.65 -12.59 13.40
N ASP A 51 -4.29 -12.00 12.26
CA ASP A 51 -3.34 -10.89 12.15
C ASP A 51 -3.97 -9.74 11.37
N LYS A 52 -4.53 -8.78 12.11
CA LYS A 52 -5.24 -7.63 11.52
C LYS A 52 -4.30 -6.76 10.68
N ASN A 53 -3.06 -6.58 11.10
CA ASN A 53 -2.10 -5.73 10.38
C ASN A 53 -1.71 -6.38 9.05
N LYS A 54 -1.38 -7.68 9.08
CA LYS A 54 -1.07 -8.42 7.86
C LYS A 54 -2.27 -8.53 6.93
N HIS A 55 -3.48 -8.64 7.49
CA HIS A 55 -4.72 -8.64 6.71
C HIS A 55 -4.93 -7.31 5.96
N ILE A 56 -4.72 -6.16 6.63
CA ILE A 56 -4.80 -4.84 5.98
C ILE A 56 -3.79 -4.75 4.83
N GLU A 57 -2.54 -5.15 5.06
CA GLU A 57 -1.47 -5.09 4.06
C GLU A 57 -1.83 -5.93 2.83
N VAL A 58 -2.12 -7.21 3.03
CA VAL A 58 -2.40 -8.15 1.92
C VAL A 58 -3.66 -7.75 1.15
N LEU A 59 -4.76 -7.41 1.85
CA LEU A 59 -5.99 -7.01 1.16
C LEU A 59 -5.80 -5.71 0.36
N ALA A 60 -5.03 -4.75 0.89
CA ALA A 60 -4.73 -3.52 0.16
C ALA A 60 -3.87 -3.78 -1.09
N GLU A 61 -2.91 -4.71 -1.01
CA GLU A 61 -2.07 -5.12 -2.14
C GLU A 61 -2.91 -5.80 -3.24
N GLU A 62 -3.78 -6.74 -2.88
CA GLU A 62 -4.65 -7.44 -3.84
C GLU A 62 -5.65 -6.47 -4.51
N LEU A 63 -6.21 -5.52 -3.77
CA LEU A 63 -7.02 -4.45 -4.35
C LEU A 63 -6.17 -3.52 -5.23
N GLY A 64 -4.93 -3.26 -4.85
CA GLY A 64 -3.96 -2.53 -5.67
C GLY A 64 -3.75 -3.21 -7.02
N HIS A 65 -3.55 -4.52 -7.04
CA HIS A 65 -3.48 -5.31 -8.27
C HIS A 65 -4.76 -5.16 -9.10
N TYR A 66 -5.92 -5.36 -8.50
CA TYR A 66 -7.19 -5.17 -9.20
C TYR A 66 -7.31 -3.81 -9.87
N PHE A 67 -6.97 -2.70 -9.18
CA PHE A 67 -7.14 -1.35 -9.73
C PHE A 67 -6.04 -0.91 -10.69
N THR A 68 -4.88 -1.57 -10.72
CA THR A 68 -3.73 -1.08 -11.50
C THR A 68 -3.25 -2.03 -12.59
N THR A 69 -3.74 -3.27 -12.62
CA THR A 69 -3.21 -4.32 -13.51
C THR A 69 -4.23 -4.92 -14.47
N VAL A 70 -5.34 -4.24 -14.73
CA VAL A 70 -6.38 -4.71 -15.64
C VAL A 70 -5.78 -5.13 -16.99
N GLY A 71 -5.88 -6.43 -17.33
CA GLY A 71 -5.45 -6.99 -18.60
C GLY A 71 -4.00 -7.47 -18.66
N THR A 72 -3.22 -7.39 -17.60
CA THR A 72 -1.86 -7.96 -17.51
C THR A 72 -1.86 -9.27 -16.70
N SER A 73 -2.20 -10.39 -17.35
CA SER A 73 -1.82 -11.70 -16.81
C SER A 73 -0.29 -11.80 -16.88
N VAL A 74 0.37 -11.73 -15.73
CA VAL A 74 1.80 -12.05 -15.66
C VAL A 74 1.94 -13.55 -15.90
N GLY A 75 2.20 -13.92 -17.14
CA GLY A 75 2.50 -15.28 -17.53
C GLY A 75 3.80 -15.77 -16.88
N ASN A 76 4.15 -17.05 -17.12
CA ASN A 76 5.39 -17.64 -16.63
C ASN A 76 6.61 -16.74 -16.90
N ILE A 77 7.24 -16.23 -15.84
CA ILE A 77 8.44 -15.39 -15.89
C ILE A 77 9.60 -16.23 -16.44
N LYS A 78 10.01 -15.98 -17.68
CA LYS A 78 11.11 -16.68 -18.35
C LYS A 78 12.29 -15.79 -18.69
N THR A 79 12.06 -14.48 -18.81
CA THR A 79 13.05 -13.52 -19.29
C THR A 79 13.32 -12.39 -18.29
N TYR A 80 14.41 -11.65 -18.49
CA TYR A 80 14.70 -10.43 -17.73
C TYR A 80 13.61 -9.37 -17.94
N SER A 81 13.05 -9.29 -19.14
CA SER A 81 11.93 -8.39 -19.45
C SER A 81 10.69 -8.71 -18.63
N ASP A 82 10.35 -10.01 -18.47
CA ASP A 82 9.21 -10.43 -17.66
C ASP A 82 9.38 -10.02 -16.20
N LYS A 83 10.61 -10.12 -15.65
CA LYS A 83 10.92 -9.65 -14.28
C LYS A 83 10.75 -8.15 -14.12
N LEU A 84 11.15 -7.36 -15.13
CA LEU A 84 10.96 -5.91 -15.11
C LEU A 84 9.48 -5.53 -15.15
N GLU A 85 8.69 -6.24 -15.95
CA GLU A 85 7.24 -6.02 -16.02
C GLU A 85 6.55 -6.38 -14.71
N LEU A 86 6.90 -7.53 -14.13
CA LEU A 86 6.39 -7.91 -12.80
C LEU A 86 6.71 -6.83 -11.76
N ASN A 87 7.97 -6.36 -11.69
CA ASN A 87 8.34 -5.31 -10.74
C ASN A 87 7.55 -4.02 -10.95
N LYS A 88 7.21 -3.67 -12.20
CA LYS A 88 6.36 -2.50 -12.48
C LYS A 88 4.93 -2.70 -11.97
N VAL A 89 4.39 -3.90 -12.15
CA VAL A 89 3.05 -4.28 -11.67
C VAL A 89 3.00 -4.21 -10.15
N GLU A 90 3.94 -4.85 -9.46
CA GLU A 90 4.08 -4.82 -8.01
C GLU A 90 4.21 -3.38 -7.47
N ASN A 91 5.08 -2.57 -8.08
CA ASN A 91 5.26 -1.17 -7.68
C ASN A 91 3.99 -0.32 -7.87
N LYS A 92 3.18 -0.60 -8.90
CA LYS A 92 1.90 0.09 -9.10
C LYS A 92 0.88 -0.29 -8.03
N ALA A 93 0.75 -1.59 -7.73
CA ALA A 93 -0.14 -2.10 -6.71
C ALA A 93 0.24 -1.55 -5.33
N ASP A 94 1.50 -1.63 -4.94
CA ASP A 94 2.04 -1.07 -3.70
C ASP A 94 1.79 0.44 -3.57
N LYS A 95 2.05 1.20 -4.64
CA LYS A 95 1.80 2.64 -4.66
C LYS A 95 0.33 2.98 -4.49
N TRP A 96 -0.54 2.22 -5.14
CA TRP A 96 -1.98 2.38 -5.01
C TRP A 96 -2.42 2.08 -3.57
N ALA A 97 -2.03 0.92 -3.02
CA ALA A 97 -2.36 0.48 -1.68
C ALA A 97 -1.93 1.48 -0.60
N THR A 98 -0.67 1.94 -0.68
CA THR A 98 -0.14 2.91 0.27
C THR A 98 -0.84 4.27 0.19
N ASN A 99 -1.17 4.75 -1.02
CA ASN A 99 -1.88 6.02 -1.21
C ASN A 99 -3.35 5.94 -0.76
N PHE A 100 -3.99 4.78 -0.92
CA PHE A 100 -5.35 4.56 -0.45
C PHE A 100 -5.41 4.52 1.08
N LEU A 101 -4.46 3.84 1.72
CA LEU A 101 -4.42 3.69 3.17
C LEU A 101 -3.90 4.93 3.90
N VAL A 102 -2.95 5.66 3.29
CA VAL A 102 -2.30 6.82 3.91
C VAL A 102 -2.15 7.93 2.88
N THR A 103 -2.83 9.04 3.11
CA THR A 103 -2.76 10.23 2.28
C THR A 103 -1.51 11.07 2.57
N ASP A 104 -1.07 11.90 1.61
CA ASP A 104 0.02 12.86 1.84
C ASP A 104 -0.36 13.83 2.97
N GLU A 105 -1.63 14.24 3.06
CA GLU A 105 -2.14 15.13 4.11
C GLU A 105 -2.04 14.51 5.51
N GLU A 106 -2.31 13.21 5.65
CA GLU A 106 -2.13 12.52 6.94
C GLU A 106 -0.66 12.56 7.38
N ILE A 107 0.28 12.33 6.45
CA ILE A 107 1.73 12.46 6.73
C ILE A 107 2.09 13.91 7.12
N ILE A 108 1.64 14.91 6.35
CA ILE A 108 1.89 16.33 6.64
C ILE A 108 1.37 16.69 8.04
N ASN A 109 0.18 16.26 8.39
CA ASN A 109 -0.42 16.54 9.70
C ASN A 109 0.37 15.91 10.86
N LEU A 110 0.89 14.70 10.69
CA LEU A 110 1.72 14.05 11.70
C LEU A 110 3.05 14.77 11.88
N VAL A 111 3.74 15.09 10.77
CA VAL A 111 5.02 15.79 10.81
C VAL A 111 4.88 17.18 11.39
N ASN A 112 3.80 17.90 11.10
CA ASN A 112 3.48 19.22 11.71
C ASN A 112 3.27 19.14 13.23
N ARG A 113 2.93 17.98 13.75
CA ARG A 113 2.84 17.68 15.18
C ARG A 113 4.16 17.15 15.75
N ASN A 114 5.28 17.23 15.00
CA ASN A 114 6.60 16.70 15.31
C ASN A 114 6.65 15.15 15.45
N ILE A 115 5.71 14.44 14.86
CA ILE A 115 5.68 12.98 14.81
C ILE A 115 6.43 12.56 13.55
N THR A 116 7.64 12.04 13.71
CA THR A 116 8.53 11.60 12.61
C THR A 116 8.95 10.14 12.73
N ASP A 117 8.66 9.50 13.86
CA ASP A 117 8.90 8.07 14.05
C ASP A 117 7.86 7.25 13.28
N ILE A 118 8.32 6.29 12.47
CA ILE A 118 7.46 5.51 11.58
C ILE A 118 6.50 4.61 12.37
N ASN A 119 6.94 4.05 13.51
CA ASN A 119 6.07 3.21 14.34
C ASN A 119 4.96 4.06 14.96
N GLU A 120 5.31 5.24 15.49
CA GLU A 120 4.33 6.17 16.06
C GLU A 120 3.32 6.65 14.99
N MET A 121 3.78 6.94 13.77
CA MET A 121 2.89 7.24 12.64
C MET A 121 1.94 6.10 12.34
N ALA A 122 2.43 4.86 12.31
CA ALA A 122 1.65 3.65 12.03
C ALA A 122 0.58 3.42 13.09
N ASP A 123 0.92 3.58 14.36
CA ASP A 123 0.00 3.43 15.49
C ASP A 123 -1.13 4.47 15.42
N ILE A 124 -0.78 5.75 15.21
CA ILE A 124 -1.76 6.85 15.14
C ILE A 124 -2.72 6.66 13.96
N LEU A 125 -2.20 6.26 12.79
CA LEU A 125 -3.01 6.05 11.59
C LEU A 125 -3.70 4.67 11.57
N SER A 126 -3.41 3.81 12.55
CA SER A 126 -3.93 2.44 12.63
C SER A 126 -3.68 1.64 11.36
N VAL A 127 -2.45 1.72 10.84
CA VAL A 127 -1.96 0.96 9.69
C VAL A 127 -0.72 0.16 10.06
N PRO A 128 -0.38 -0.93 9.34
CA PRO A 128 0.90 -1.60 9.50
C PRO A 128 2.10 -0.66 9.29
N TYR A 129 3.17 -0.90 10.05
CA TYR A 129 4.45 -0.18 9.91
C TYR A 129 4.95 -0.17 8.45
N GLU A 130 4.84 -1.31 7.78
CA GLU A 130 5.25 -1.50 6.39
C GLU A 130 4.54 -0.55 5.42
N ILE A 131 3.29 -0.20 5.70
CA ILE A 131 2.52 0.75 4.88
C ILE A 131 3.10 2.16 4.99
N ILE A 132 3.47 2.62 6.18
CA ILE A 132 4.13 3.92 6.35
C ILE A 132 5.51 3.93 5.69
N LEU A 133 6.30 2.87 5.89
CA LEU A 133 7.62 2.72 5.30
C LEU A 133 7.55 2.75 3.76
N LYS A 134 6.65 1.96 3.15
CA LYS A 134 6.41 1.95 1.69
C LYS A 134 5.91 3.32 1.20
N LYS A 135 5.00 3.98 1.93
CA LYS A 135 4.49 5.31 1.59
C LYS A 135 5.61 6.34 1.52
N LEU A 136 6.43 6.44 2.56
CA LEU A 136 7.55 7.40 2.61
C LEU A 136 8.61 7.08 1.54
N LYS A 137 8.91 5.81 1.32
CA LYS A 137 9.79 5.36 0.23
C LYS A 137 9.25 5.78 -1.14
N ASN A 138 7.96 5.57 -1.42
CA ASN A 138 7.34 5.97 -2.68
C ASN A 138 7.37 7.49 -2.87
N LEU A 139 7.18 8.26 -1.80
CA LEU A 139 7.32 9.72 -1.84
C LEU A 139 8.77 10.12 -2.13
N SER A 140 9.78 9.49 -1.51
CA SER A 140 11.19 9.82 -1.70
C SER A 140 11.71 9.54 -3.12
N ILE A 141 11.11 8.59 -3.84
CA ILE A 141 11.45 8.30 -5.24
C ILE A 141 10.94 9.41 -6.18
N THR A 142 9.81 10.04 -5.83
CA THR A 142 9.11 10.98 -6.71
C THR A 142 9.30 12.44 -6.32
N LYS A 143 9.67 12.71 -5.06
CA LYS A 143 9.80 14.06 -4.49
C LYS A 143 11.08 14.14 -3.66
N GLN A 144 11.83 15.21 -3.78
CA GLN A 144 12.99 15.49 -2.90
C GLN A 144 12.55 15.95 -1.51
N TYR A 145 11.41 16.61 -1.45
CA TYR A 145 10.81 17.11 -0.21
C TYR A 145 9.28 17.12 -0.30
N LEU A 146 8.63 17.15 0.86
CA LEU A 146 7.19 17.34 1.00
C LEU A 146 6.95 18.68 1.71
N ASP A 147 6.19 19.56 1.07
CA ASP A 147 5.80 20.85 1.64
C ASP A 147 4.80 20.64 2.79
N LEU A 148 5.15 21.12 3.98
CA LEU A 148 4.33 21.01 5.18
C LEU A 148 3.32 22.17 5.31
N LYS A 149 3.24 23.07 4.32
CA LYS A 149 2.28 24.18 4.21
C LYS A 149 2.39 25.25 5.33
N ASN A 150 3.52 25.29 6.04
CA ASN A 150 3.74 26.24 7.12
C ASN A 150 5.16 26.86 7.07
N GLY A 151 5.78 26.91 5.87
CA GLY A 151 7.16 27.34 5.69
C GLY A 151 8.19 26.28 6.11
N LYS A 152 7.75 25.07 6.34
CA LYS A 152 8.60 23.90 6.62
C LYS A 152 8.49 22.87 5.52
N TYR A 153 9.53 22.04 5.39
CA TYR A 153 9.65 21.01 4.40
C TYR A 153 10.18 19.73 5.04
N LEU A 154 9.52 18.60 4.79
CA LEU A 154 10.06 17.29 5.13
C LEU A 154 11.00 16.85 4.02
N ILE A 155 12.28 16.72 4.33
CA ILE A 155 13.31 16.28 3.37
C ILE A 155 13.23 14.75 3.23
N LEU A 156 13.00 14.31 2.00
CA LEU A 156 12.83 12.91 1.64
C LEU A 156 14.07 12.31 0.94
N SER A 157 14.97 13.16 0.41
CA SER A 157 16.16 12.73 -0.34
C SER A 157 17.12 11.86 0.47
N ASN A 158 17.06 11.93 1.80
CA ASN A 158 17.89 11.16 2.72
C ASN A 158 17.12 9.99 3.37
N PHE A 159 15.97 9.59 2.82
CA PHE A 159 15.22 8.46 3.35
C PHE A 159 16.13 7.22 3.55
N PRO A 160 16.04 6.51 4.68
CA PRO A 160 15.00 6.58 5.72
C PRO A 160 15.18 7.69 6.80
N ASN A 161 16.26 8.48 6.76
CA ASN A 161 16.49 9.55 7.72
C ASN A 161 15.63 10.77 7.35
N LEU A 162 14.52 10.95 8.05
CA LEU A 162 13.62 12.09 7.85
C LEU A 162 14.17 13.33 8.57
N MET A 163 14.19 14.45 7.87
CA MET A 163 14.63 15.74 8.41
C MET A 163 13.60 16.81 8.07
N ILE A 164 13.33 17.70 9.01
CA ILE A 164 12.49 18.88 8.78
C ILE A 164 13.41 20.08 8.54
N TYR A 165 13.26 20.69 7.39
CA TYR A 165 13.88 21.99 7.06
C TYR A 165 12.86 23.11 7.24
N GLN A 166 13.30 24.25 7.78
CA GLN A 166 12.49 25.46 7.91
C GLN A 166 13.26 26.62 7.31
N ASP A 167 12.62 27.38 6.41
CA ASP A 167 13.18 28.63 5.94
C ASP A 167 13.26 29.63 7.11
N VAL A 168 14.44 30.09 7.41
CA VAL A 168 14.67 31.18 8.36
C VAL A 168 14.62 32.49 7.53
N LEU A 169 13.45 33.10 7.49
CA LEU A 169 13.30 34.45 6.96
C LEU A 169 13.85 35.48 7.96
#